data_8a6aade4b0e12b484ae264607c0a9d50
#
_entry.id   8a6aade4b0e12b484ae264607c0a9d50
#
_cell.length_a   1.000
_cell.length_b   1.000
_cell.length_c   1.000
_cell.angle_alpha   90.00
_cell.angle_beta   90.00
_cell.angle_gamma   90.00
#
_symmetry.space_group_name_H-M   'P 1'
#
loop_
_entity.id
_entity.type
_entity.pdbx_description
1 polymer ?
#
loop_
_entity_poly.entity_id
_entity_poly.type
_entity_poly.pdbx_seq_one_letter_code
_entity_poly.pdbx_strand_id
1 'polypeptide(L)'
;EQENLSPVRGIIGDISHVSSGNVRKAIFITELLALRELLGDRKNLQNLLASTSLREVQHVLEEALRNRVHDWRWEKEGNKNKRVLKGAMGLLDQVMAENSLEAEDLVVNFHHVLTEGRLHLGENVLAEILLALSACDVALHRSMQGRIELEQFLFKVAEIGQRMDIAKAS
;
A
#
# COMPACT_ATOMS: atom_id res chain seq x y z
N GLU A 1 9.34 -25.25 20.58
CA GLU A 1 9.30 -26.20 19.45
C GLU A 1 10.04 -25.55 18.29
N GLN A 2 11.14 -26.17 17.85
CA GLN A 2 11.85 -25.74 16.63
C GLN A 2 11.08 -26.32 15.45
N GLU A 3 10.43 -25.45 14.69
CA GLU A 3 9.83 -25.86 13.42
C GLU A 3 10.95 -26.24 12.45
N ASN A 4 10.93 -27.49 11.99
CA ASN A 4 11.87 -28.01 10.98
C ASN A 4 11.50 -27.46 9.61
N LEU A 5 11.83 -26.18 9.34
CA LEU A 5 11.64 -25.56 8.05
C LEU A 5 12.85 -25.86 7.16
N SER A 6 12.60 -26.44 5.98
CA SER A 6 13.64 -26.74 4.98
C SER A 6 13.57 -25.72 3.83
N PRO A 7 14.20 -24.55 3.98
CA PRO A 7 14.15 -23.52 2.96
C PRO A 7 15.01 -23.90 1.73
N VAL A 8 14.52 -23.58 0.55
CA VAL A 8 15.31 -23.69 -0.68
C VAL A 8 16.53 -22.75 -0.62
N ARG A 9 17.63 -23.21 -1.18
CA ARG A 9 18.89 -22.46 -1.22
C ARG A 9 18.67 -21.05 -1.81
N GLY A 10 19.03 -20.04 -1.06
CA GLY A 10 18.96 -18.64 -1.46
C GLY A 10 17.71 -17.88 -1.01
N ILE A 11 16.62 -18.57 -0.58
CA ILE A 11 15.38 -17.90 -0.16
C ILE A 11 15.59 -17.03 1.09
N ILE A 12 16.50 -17.42 1.98
CA ILE A 12 16.87 -16.63 3.18
C ILE A 12 17.52 -15.32 2.76
N GLY A 13 18.39 -15.36 1.74
CA GLY A 13 18.99 -14.16 1.18
C GLY A 13 17.97 -13.22 0.54
N ASP A 14 17.00 -13.79 -0.17
CA ASP A 14 15.92 -13.03 -0.79
C ASP A 14 15.00 -12.39 0.27
N ILE A 15 14.64 -13.13 1.33
CA ILE A 15 13.86 -12.60 2.47
C ILE A 15 14.64 -11.46 3.16
N SER A 16 15.94 -11.64 3.38
CA SER A 16 16.79 -10.61 3.97
C SER A 16 16.84 -9.34 3.11
N HIS A 17 17.00 -9.50 1.81
CA HIS A 17 17.02 -8.38 0.87
C HIS A 17 15.70 -7.61 0.85
N VAL A 18 14.57 -8.33 0.72
CA VAL A 18 13.22 -7.74 0.70
C VAL A 18 12.83 -7.10 2.03
N SER A 19 13.38 -7.62 3.13
CA SER A 19 13.12 -7.08 4.46
C SER A 19 13.94 -5.83 4.77
N SER A 20 14.97 -5.52 3.97
CA SER A 20 15.82 -4.32 4.10
C SER A 20 16.25 -4.05 5.53
N GLY A 21 16.62 -5.09 6.30
CA GLY A 21 17.00 -5.01 7.71
C GLY A 21 15.84 -4.97 8.70
N ASN A 22 14.60 -4.98 8.26
CA ASN A 22 13.42 -5.06 9.13
C ASN A 22 13.19 -6.52 9.57
N VAL A 23 13.66 -6.85 10.78
CA VAL A 23 13.58 -8.22 11.35
C VAL A 23 12.13 -8.68 11.50
N ARG A 24 11.20 -7.81 11.90
CA ARG A 24 9.79 -8.15 12.06
C ARG A 24 9.15 -8.54 10.72
N LYS A 25 9.47 -7.79 9.66
CA LYS A 25 9.05 -8.10 8.28
C LYS A 25 9.65 -9.43 7.81
N ALA A 26 10.93 -9.69 8.09
CA ALA A 26 11.58 -10.95 7.74
C ALA A 26 10.89 -12.15 8.39
N ILE A 27 10.57 -12.06 9.68
CA ILE A 27 9.85 -13.10 10.43
C ILE A 27 8.46 -13.32 9.81
N PHE A 28 7.69 -12.25 9.61
CA PHE A 28 6.35 -12.32 9.03
C PHE A 28 6.35 -13.00 7.65
N ILE A 29 7.28 -12.63 6.76
CA ILE A 29 7.42 -13.25 5.44
C ILE A 29 7.75 -14.74 5.58
N THR A 30 8.66 -15.09 6.48
CA THR A 30 9.06 -16.48 6.71
C THR A 30 7.89 -17.32 7.22
N GLU A 31 7.14 -16.83 8.21
CA GLU A 31 5.95 -17.49 8.74
C GLU A 31 4.87 -17.67 7.66
N LEU A 32 4.63 -16.63 6.85
CA LEU A 32 3.64 -16.68 5.79
C LEU A 32 4.00 -17.69 4.68
N LEU A 33 5.28 -17.77 4.32
CA LEU A 33 5.79 -18.77 3.37
C LEU A 33 5.71 -20.19 3.95
N ALA A 34 6.03 -20.35 5.25
CA ALA A 34 5.95 -21.62 5.93
C ALA A 34 4.51 -22.12 6.01
N LEU A 35 3.56 -21.29 6.45
CA LEU A 35 2.14 -21.61 6.54
C LEU A 35 1.51 -22.01 5.19
N ARG A 36 2.04 -21.51 4.09
CA ARG A 36 1.56 -21.83 2.74
C ARG A 36 2.37 -22.92 2.04
N GLU A 37 3.32 -23.55 2.73
CA GLU A 37 4.23 -24.55 2.16
C GLU A 37 5.04 -24.04 0.93
N LEU A 38 5.27 -22.72 0.86
CA LEU A 38 5.87 -22.04 -0.29
C LEU A 38 7.38 -21.79 -0.13
N LEU A 39 8.01 -22.27 0.94
CA LEU A 39 9.46 -22.15 1.15
C LEU A 39 10.30 -22.87 0.08
N GLY A 40 9.64 -23.71 -0.74
CA GLY A 40 10.26 -24.45 -1.83
C GLY A 40 10.41 -23.72 -3.15
N ASP A 41 9.85 -22.52 -3.34
CA ASP A 41 9.91 -21.81 -4.62
C ASP A 41 10.10 -20.29 -4.43
N ARG A 42 11.21 -19.77 -4.98
CA ARG A 42 11.57 -18.35 -4.93
C ARG A 42 10.56 -17.44 -5.67
N LYS A 43 9.88 -17.94 -6.70
CA LYS A 43 8.85 -17.17 -7.42
C LYS A 43 7.65 -16.88 -6.53
N ASN A 44 7.33 -17.80 -5.63
CA ASN A 44 6.24 -17.62 -4.69
C ASN A 44 6.50 -16.50 -3.69
N LEU A 45 7.76 -16.27 -3.29
CA LEU A 45 8.13 -15.14 -2.45
C LEU A 45 7.81 -13.80 -3.14
N GLN A 46 8.22 -13.63 -4.39
CA GLN A 46 7.97 -12.40 -5.15
C GLN A 46 6.47 -12.18 -5.36
N ASN A 47 5.72 -13.22 -5.73
CA ASN A 47 4.26 -13.14 -5.90
C ASN A 47 3.53 -12.79 -4.60
N LEU A 48 3.99 -13.36 -3.48
CA LEU A 48 3.40 -13.09 -2.17
C LEU A 48 3.60 -11.64 -1.76
N LEU A 49 4.81 -11.13 -1.91
CA LEU A 49 5.16 -9.76 -1.58
C LEU A 49 4.39 -8.76 -2.44
N ALA A 50 4.37 -8.98 -3.75
CA ALA A 50 3.60 -8.15 -4.67
C ALA A 50 2.10 -8.17 -4.31
N SER A 51 1.53 -9.34 -4.00
CA SER A 51 0.10 -9.46 -3.69
C SER A 51 -0.29 -8.80 -2.36
N THR A 52 0.57 -8.84 -1.36
CA THR A 52 0.32 -8.23 -0.04
C THR A 52 0.39 -6.71 -0.15
N SER A 53 1.45 -6.18 -0.73
CA SER A 53 1.62 -4.75 -0.96
C SER A 53 0.48 -4.16 -1.80
N LEU A 54 0.06 -4.83 -2.88
CA LEU A 54 -1.04 -4.35 -3.73
C LEU A 54 -2.40 -4.31 -3.02
N ARG A 55 -2.68 -5.21 -2.08
CA ARG A 55 -3.93 -5.16 -1.28
C ARG A 55 -3.94 -3.97 -0.33
N GLU A 56 -2.83 -3.70 0.32
CA GLU A 56 -2.68 -2.55 1.21
C GLU A 56 -2.82 -1.25 0.43
N VAL A 57 -2.17 -1.15 -0.73
CA VAL A 57 -2.28 -0.01 -1.64
C VAL A 57 -3.70 0.16 -2.18
N GLN A 58 -4.39 -0.93 -2.52
CA GLN A 58 -5.81 -0.90 -2.87
C GLN A 58 -6.65 -0.27 -1.75
N HIS A 59 -6.41 -0.68 -0.50
CA HIS A 59 -7.14 -0.14 0.65
C HIS A 59 -6.89 1.36 0.86
N VAL A 60 -5.67 1.84 0.60
CA VAL A 60 -5.37 3.29 0.60
C VAL A 60 -6.27 4.03 -0.41
N LEU A 61 -6.37 3.53 -1.65
CA LEU A 61 -7.22 4.14 -2.68
C LEU A 61 -8.71 4.09 -2.32
N GLU A 62 -9.19 2.97 -1.76
CA GLU A 62 -10.58 2.83 -1.31
C GLU A 62 -10.94 3.84 -0.22
N GLU A 63 -10.06 4.06 0.75
CA GLU A 63 -10.29 5.06 1.80
C GLU A 63 -10.27 6.48 1.24
N ALA A 64 -9.39 6.78 0.28
CA ALA A 64 -9.37 8.06 -0.40
C ALA A 64 -10.67 8.28 -1.19
N LEU A 65 -11.13 7.30 -1.98
CA LEU A 65 -12.39 7.37 -2.73
C LEU A 65 -13.61 7.61 -1.83
N ARG A 66 -13.59 7.11 -0.57
CA ARG A 66 -14.61 7.36 0.45
C ARG A 66 -14.45 8.72 1.14
N ASN A 67 -13.60 9.59 0.63
CA ASN A 67 -13.26 10.90 1.21
C ASN A 67 -12.70 10.83 2.64
N ARG A 68 -11.99 9.76 2.96
CA ARG A 68 -11.32 9.58 4.25
C ARG A 68 -9.81 9.68 4.10
N VAL A 69 -9.32 10.84 3.61
CA VAL A 69 -7.87 11.07 3.43
C VAL A 69 -7.22 11.25 4.79
N HIS A 70 -7.69 12.23 5.58
CA HIS A 70 -7.24 12.47 6.96
C HIS A 70 -8.37 12.15 7.93
N ASP A 71 -8.30 10.99 8.59
CA ASP A 71 -9.21 10.59 9.65
C ASP A 71 -8.46 10.53 10.98
N TRP A 72 -8.59 11.57 11.79
CA TRP A 72 -7.92 11.67 13.07
C TRP A 72 -8.78 11.05 14.17
N ARG A 73 -8.27 10.01 14.84
CA ARG A 73 -8.97 9.34 15.95
C ARG A 73 -8.15 9.37 17.23
N TRP A 74 -8.85 9.33 18.35
CA TRP A 74 -8.24 9.17 19.67
C TRP A 74 -8.19 7.69 20.00
N GLU A 75 -6.99 7.17 20.21
CA GLU A 75 -6.75 5.78 20.65
C GLU A 75 -6.15 5.77 22.05
N LYS A 76 -6.55 4.79 22.86
CA LYS A 76 -5.96 4.56 24.19
C LYS A 76 -4.69 3.72 24.02
N GLU A 77 -3.58 4.26 24.43
CA GLU A 77 -2.29 3.56 24.55
C GLU A 77 -1.93 3.49 26.04
N GLY A 78 -2.31 2.39 26.72
CA GLY A 78 -2.23 2.27 28.17
C GLY A 78 -3.14 3.29 28.89
N ASN A 79 -2.54 4.16 29.72
CA ASN A 79 -3.25 5.21 30.45
C ASN A 79 -3.30 6.58 29.74
N LYS A 80 -2.79 6.69 28.50
CA LYS A 80 -2.75 7.94 27.74
C LYS A 80 -3.62 7.84 26.49
N ASN A 81 -4.32 8.95 26.21
CA ASN A 81 -4.99 9.09 24.92
C ASN A 81 -4.00 9.69 23.92
N LYS A 82 -3.85 9.02 22.77
CA LYS A 82 -3.00 9.47 21.66
C LYS A 82 -3.86 9.74 20.45
N ARG A 83 -3.59 10.85 19.76
CA ARG A 83 -4.24 11.15 18.50
C ARG A 83 -3.49 10.42 17.38
N VAL A 84 -4.20 9.56 16.64
CA VAL A 84 -3.64 8.73 15.58
C VAL A 84 -4.28 9.11 14.25
N LEU A 85 -3.47 9.27 13.22
CA LEU A 85 -3.93 9.48 11.86
C LEU A 85 -4.38 8.13 11.28
N LYS A 86 -5.63 8.08 10.88
CA LYS A 86 -6.24 6.96 10.15
C LYS A 86 -6.62 7.43 8.75
N GLY A 87 -7.38 6.61 8.03
CA GLY A 87 -7.77 6.88 6.64
C GLY A 87 -6.62 6.62 5.68
N ALA A 88 -6.74 7.16 4.47
CA ALA A 88 -5.78 6.88 3.40
C ALA A 88 -4.35 7.25 3.75
N MET A 89 -4.13 8.41 4.41
CA MET A 89 -2.79 8.84 4.81
C MET A 89 -2.19 7.99 5.92
N GLY A 90 -3.00 7.57 6.90
CA GLY A 90 -2.53 6.66 7.95
C GLY A 90 -2.11 5.30 7.41
N LEU A 91 -2.90 4.76 6.47
CA LEU A 91 -2.57 3.52 5.76
C LEU A 91 -1.34 3.68 4.86
N LEU A 92 -1.23 4.82 4.15
CA LEU A 92 -0.06 5.11 3.31
C LEU A 92 1.22 5.11 4.13
N ASP A 93 1.24 5.84 5.26
CA ASP A 93 2.40 5.88 6.16
C ASP A 93 2.75 4.48 6.70
N GLN A 94 1.74 3.66 7.00
CA GLN A 94 1.93 2.28 7.44
C GLN A 94 2.54 1.42 6.32
N VAL A 95 1.98 1.47 5.10
CA VAL A 95 2.46 0.70 3.93
C VAL A 95 3.91 1.07 3.60
N MET A 96 4.24 2.35 3.60
CA MET A 96 5.62 2.82 3.38
C MET A 96 6.57 2.28 4.43
N ALA A 97 6.21 2.37 5.72
CA ALA A 97 7.07 1.94 6.82
C ALA A 97 7.23 0.41 6.87
N GLU A 98 6.15 -0.36 6.70
CA GLU A 98 6.18 -1.82 6.81
C GLU A 98 6.85 -2.49 5.61
N ASN A 99 6.69 -1.91 4.41
CA ASN A 99 7.22 -2.47 3.18
C ASN A 99 8.52 -1.81 2.72
N SER A 100 9.01 -0.77 3.42
CA SER A 100 10.18 0.02 3.04
C SER A 100 10.08 0.54 1.59
N LEU A 101 8.88 1.06 1.25
CA LEU A 101 8.59 1.61 -0.08
C LEU A 101 8.89 3.10 -0.11
N GLU A 102 9.47 3.54 -1.21
CA GLU A 102 9.61 4.95 -1.54
C GLU A 102 8.35 5.45 -2.29
N ALA A 103 8.25 6.76 -2.48
CA ALA A 103 7.07 7.35 -3.11
C ALA A 103 6.87 6.88 -4.56
N GLU A 104 7.96 6.69 -5.28
CA GLU A 104 7.99 6.20 -6.67
C GLU A 104 7.46 4.76 -6.76
N ASP A 105 7.82 3.89 -5.81
CA ASP A 105 7.30 2.52 -5.74
C ASP A 105 5.79 2.50 -5.57
N LEU A 106 5.26 3.44 -4.77
CA LEU A 106 3.83 3.56 -4.54
C LEU A 106 3.07 4.00 -5.78
N VAL A 107 3.63 4.92 -6.58
CA VAL A 107 3.02 5.31 -7.87
C VAL A 107 2.88 4.11 -8.80
N VAL A 108 3.91 3.28 -8.89
CA VAL A 108 3.87 2.03 -9.66
C VAL A 108 2.80 1.08 -9.12
N ASN A 109 2.73 0.90 -7.80
CA ASN A 109 1.75 0.04 -7.16
C ASN A 109 0.31 0.57 -7.33
N PHE A 110 0.09 1.89 -7.22
CA PHE A 110 -1.20 2.50 -7.53
C PHE A 110 -1.62 2.25 -8.98
N HIS A 111 -0.69 2.40 -9.93
CA HIS A 111 -0.95 2.10 -11.33
C HIS A 111 -1.39 0.65 -11.54
N HIS A 112 -0.70 -0.32 -10.92
CA HIS A 112 -1.09 -1.74 -10.98
C HIS A 112 -2.48 -1.99 -10.41
N VAL A 113 -2.81 -1.44 -9.24
CA VAL A 113 -4.14 -1.59 -8.62
C VAL A 113 -5.25 -1.05 -9.53
N LEU A 114 -5.01 0.10 -10.16
CA LEU A 114 -5.97 0.75 -11.03
C LEU A 114 -6.18 -0.02 -12.35
N THR A 115 -5.09 -0.48 -12.97
CA THR A 115 -5.14 -1.15 -14.29
C THR A 115 -5.54 -2.62 -14.22
N GLU A 116 -5.30 -3.30 -13.11
CA GLU A 116 -5.75 -4.69 -12.90
C GLU A 116 -7.25 -4.82 -12.59
N GLY A 117 -8.00 -3.71 -12.59
CA GLY A 117 -9.44 -3.72 -12.35
C GLY A 117 -9.86 -4.12 -10.92
N ARG A 118 -8.96 -4.02 -9.95
CA ARG A 118 -9.23 -4.36 -8.54
C ARG A 118 -10.24 -3.42 -7.89
N LEU A 119 -10.30 -2.18 -8.37
CA LEU A 119 -11.31 -1.20 -8.01
C LEU A 119 -12.35 -1.19 -9.15
N HIS A 120 -13.57 -1.57 -8.88
CA HIS A 120 -14.65 -1.58 -9.88
C HIS A 120 -15.07 -0.15 -10.25
N LEU A 121 -14.23 0.56 -10.99
CA LEU A 121 -14.41 1.94 -11.42
C LEU A 121 -14.91 2.00 -12.85
N GLY A 122 -15.78 2.96 -13.15
CA GLY A 122 -16.15 3.26 -14.53
C GLY A 122 -14.95 3.86 -15.30
N GLU A 123 -14.90 3.67 -16.62
CA GLU A 123 -13.76 4.09 -17.45
C GLU A 123 -13.40 5.58 -17.30
N ASN A 124 -14.40 6.46 -17.24
CA ASN A 124 -14.16 7.90 -17.08
C ASN A 124 -13.48 8.22 -15.75
N VAL A 125 -13.91 7.56 -14.67
CA VAL A 125 -13.35 7.74 -13.33
C VAL A 125 -11.92 7.19 -13.28
N LEU A 126 -11.70 6.02 -13.83
CA LEU A 126 -10.38 5.43 -13.95
C LEU A 126 -9.43 6.35 -14.72
N ALA A 127 -9.86 6.91 -15.85
CA ALA A 127 -9.07 7.84 -16.64
C ALA A 127 -8.70 9.11 -15.84
N GLU A 128 -9.64 9.69 -15.08
CA GLU A 128 -9.34 10.86 -14.22
C GLU A 128 -8.32 10.54 -13.14
N ILE A 129 -8.43 9.38 -12.50
CA ILE A 129 -7.48 8.95 -11.46
C ILE A 129 -6.10 8.69 -12.06
N LEU A 130 -6.02 8.05 -13.23
CA LEU A 130 -4.76 7.81 -13.94
C LEU A 130 -4.08 9.13 -14.36
N LEU A 131 -4.86 10.13 -14.80
CA LEU A 131 -4.33 11.48 -15.09
C LEU A 131 -3.76 12.14 -13.81
N ALA A 132 -4.47 12.03 -12.69
CA ALA A 132 -3.99 12.54 -11.41
C ALA A 132 -2.71 11.81 -10.96
N LEU A 133 -2.63 10.49 -11.16
CA LEU A 133 -1.45 9.69 -10.85
C LEU A 133 -0.25 10.08 -11.72
N SER A 134 -0.47 10.29 -13.01
CA SER A 134 0.58 10.77 -13.93
C SER A 134 1.10 12.17 -13.53
N ALA A 135 0.22 13.05 -13.08
CA ALA A 135 0.63 14.36 -12.55
C ALA A 135 1.48 14.24 -11.27
N CYS A 136 1.10 13.31 -10.38
CA CYS A 136 1.86 12.97 -9.17
C CYS A 136 3.26 12.45 -9.53
N ASP A 137 3.37 11.52 -10.46
CA ASP A 137 4.63 10.95 -10.92
C ASP A 137 5.58 12.05 -11.43
N VAL A 138 5.09 12.94 -12.29
CA VAL A 138 5.87 14.10 -12.78
C VAL A 138 6.29 15.02 -11.63
N ALA A 139 5.42 15.25 -10.65
CA ALA A 139 5.72 16.10 -9.49
C ALA A 139 6.78 15.47 -8.59
N LEU A 140 6.75 14.16 -8.37
CA LEU A 140 7.76 13.41 -7.60
C LEU A 140 9.17 13.63 -8.12
N HIS A 141 9.36 13.60 -9.43
CA HIS A 141 10.69 13.84 -10.05
C HIS A 141 11.26 15.26 -9.81
N ARG A 142 10.44 16.18 -9.33
CA ARG A 142 10.82 17.58 -9.07
C ARG A 142 10.77 17.94 -7.58
N SER A 143 10.12 17.11 -6.79
CA SER A 143 9.89 17.34 -5.36
C SER A 143 10.96 16.67 -4.51
N MET A 144 11.37 17.34 -3.45
CA MET A 144 12.22 16.74 -2.42
C MET A 144 11.40 15.99 -1.34
N GLN A 145 10.08 16.04 -1.41
CA GLN A 145 9.16 15.49 -0.40
C GLN A 145 8.05 14.68 -1.06
N GLY A 146 8.37 13.50 -1.51
CA GLY A 146 7.44 12.60 -2.21
C GLY A 146 6.14 12.33 -1.47
N ARG A 147 6.16 12.33 -0.12
CA ARG A 147 4.95 12.16 0.69
C ARG A 147 3.91 13.27 0.46
N ILE A 148 4.33 14.51 0.23
CA ILE A 148 3.40 15.62 -0.05
C ILE A 148 2.72 15.44 -1.41
N GLU A 149 3.44 14.97 -2.41
CA GLU A 149 2.89 14.72 -3.74
C GLU A 149 1.87 13.56 -3.69
N LEU A 150 2.16 12.50 -2.94
CA LEU A 150 1.23 11.40 -2.71
C LEU A 150 -0.03 11.87 -1.96
N GLU A 151 0.12 12.76 -0.98
CA GLU A 151 -1.01 13.35 -0.25
C GLU A 151 -1.92 14.15 -1.19
N GLN A 152 -1.35 14.99 -2.06
CA GLN A 152 -2.10 15.73 -3.07
C GLN A 152 -2.83 14.80 -4.04
N PHE A 153 -2.18 13.72 -4.48
CA PHE A 153 -2.82 12.69 -5.30
C PHE A 153 -4.03 12.06 -4.59
N LEU A 154 -3.90 11.67 -3.31
CA LEU A 154 -4.99 11.09 -2.54
C LEU A 154 -6.15 12.06 -2.32
N PHE A 155 -5.89 13.36 -2.13
CA PHE A 155 -6.95 14.37 -2.11
C PHE A 155 -7.67 14.50 -3.45
N LYS A 156 -6.93 14.37 -4.56
CA LYS A 156 -7.56 14.38 -5.88
C LYS A 156 -8.44 13.15 -6.11
N VAL A 157 -8.00 11.99 -5.66
CA VAL A 157 -8.81 10.76 -5.66
C VAL A 157 -10.08 10.94 -4.82
N ALA A 158 -9.98 11.58 -3.65
CA ALA A 158 -11.13 11.86 -2.79
C ALA A 158 -12.14 12.80 -3.45
N GLU A 159 -11.68 13.85 -4.12
CA GLU A 159 -12.54 14.76 -4.91
C GLU A 159 -13.31 14.02 -6.00
N ILE A 160 -12.63 13.11 -6.71
CA ILE A 160 -13.26 12.24 -7.72
C ILE A 160 -14.30 11.34 -7.08
N GLY A 161 -13.99 10.69 -5.95
CA GLY A 161 -14.90 9.83 -5.20
C GLY A 161 -16.18 10.55 -4.75
N GLN A 162 -16.06 11.77 -4.23
CA GLN A 162 -17.23 12.59 -3.84
C GLN A 162 -18.16 12.86 -5.02
N ARG A 163 -17.63 13.17 -6.20
CA ARG A 163 -18.45 13.40 -7.41
C ARG A 163 -19.21 12.13 -7.84
N MET A 164 -18.60 10.94 -7.63
CA MET A 164 -19.27 9.67 -7.91
C MET A 164 -20.46 9.43 -6.99
N ASP A 165 -20.34 9.72 -5.71
CA ASP A 165 -21.41 9.51 -4.72
C ASP A 165 -22.58 10.48 -4.97
N ILE A 166 -22.32 11.72 -5.34
CA ILE A 166 -23.35 12.69 -5.74
C ILE A 166 -24.10 12.20 -6.98
N ALA A 167 -23.40 11.69 -7.99
CA ALA A 167 -24.01 11.20 -9.22
C ALA A 167 -24.86 9.93 -9.02
N LYS A 168 -24.60 9.13 -7.97
CA LYS A 168 -25.44 7.97 -7.61
C LYS A 168 -26.67 8.34 -6.79
N ALA A 169 -26.65 9.50 -6.12
CA ALA A 169 -27.73 9.98 -5.28
C ALA A 169 -28.77 10.83 -6.05
N SER A 170 -28.48 11.18 -7.29
CA SER A 170 -29.35 11.94 -8.22
C SER A 170 -30.09 11.01 -9.17
#